data_6a47a9023a9733eb4e8fcde1823e4113
#
_entry.id   6a47a9023a9733eb4e8fcde1823e4113
#
_cell.length_a   1.000
_cell.length_b   1.000
_cell.length_c   1.000
_cell.angle_alpha   90.00
_cell.angle_beta   90.00
_cell.angle_gamma   90.00
#
_symmetry.space_group_name_H-M   'P 1'
#
loop_
_entity.id
_entity.type
_entity.pdbx_description
1 polymer ?
#
loop_
_entity_poly.entity_id
_entity_poly.type
_entity_poly.pdbx_seq_one_letter_code
_entity_poly.pdbx_strand_id
1 'polypeptide(L)'
;MYKYLWTTFQDWRGGRGAAQNIIPSSTGAAKAVGKVIPALNGKLTGMAFRVPTPDVSVVDLTVRLQKEASYEEICNKIKEASEGSLKGILGYTDEDLVSTDFLGDNRSSIFDAKAGIQLSKTFVKLVSW
;
A
#
# COMPACT_ATOMS: atom_id res chain seq x y z
N MET A 1 3.40 -28.64 4.37
CA MET A 1 2.19 -28.67 5.26
C MET A 1 2.49 -28.57 6.76
N TYR A 2 3.73 -28.74 7.20
CA TYR A 2 4.09 -28.78 8.65
C TYR A 2 4.68 -27.49 9.23
N LYS A 3 4.95 -26.47 8.43
CA LYS A 3 5.52 -25.19 8.90
C LYS A 3 4.52 -24.30 9.68
N TYR A 4 3.22 -24.57 9.55
CA TYR A 4 2.15 -23.78 10.16
C TYR A 4 1.77 -24.19 11.58
N LEU A 5 2.17 -25.37 12.04
CA LEU A 5 1.84 -25.88 13.38
C LEU A 5 2.66 -25.24 14.51
N TRP A 6 3.86 -24.71 14.20
CA TRP A 6 4.75 -24.12 15.21
C TRP A 6 4.51 -22.62 15.46
N THR A 7 3.83 -21.93 14.53
CA THR A 7 3.49 -20.50 14.67
C THR A 7 2.24 -20.25 15.52
N THR A 8 1.42 -21.27 15.73
CA THR A 8 0.14 -21.16 16.45
C THR A 8 0.28 -20.76 17.92
N PHE A 9 1.41 -21.03 18.57
CA PHE A 9 1.64 -20.65 19.96
C PHE A 9 2.16 -19.21 20.14
N GLN A 10 2.77 -18.63 19.12
CA GLN A 10 3.33 -17.28 19.16
C GLN A 10 2.49 -16.25 18.40
N ASP A 11 1.80 -16.67 17.34
CA ASP A 11 0.88 -15.84 16.55
C ASP A 11 -0.44 -16.57 16.32
N TRP A 12 -1.34 -16.40 17.25
CA TRP A 12 -2.66 -17.03 17.23
C TRP A 12 -3.48 -16.69 15.98
N ARG A 13 -3.33 -15.47 15.45
CA ARG A 13 -4.03 -15.04 14.23
C ARG A 13 -3.35 -15.57 12.98
N GLY A 14 -2.03 -15.49 12.92
CA GLY A 14 -1.25 -15.94 11.75
C GLY A 14 -1.30 -17.44 11.50
N GLY A 15 -1.65 -18.24 12.50
CA GLY A 15 -1.87 -19.70 12.37
C GLY A 15 -3.24 -20.09 11.80
N ARG A 16 -4.13 -19.14 11.53
CA ARG A 16 -5.47 -19.43 10.98
C ARG A 16 -5.44 -19.62 9.46
N GLY A 17 -6.44 -20.33 8.93
CA GLY A 17 -6.54 -20.62 7.50
C GLY A 17 -6.67 -19.36 6.64
N ALA A 18 -5.76 -19.20 5.67
CA ALA A 18 -5.68 -18.00 4.85
C ALA A 18 -6.74 -17.93 3.73
N ALA A 19 -7.34 -19.05 3.35
CA ALA A 19 -8.22 -19.13 2.19
C ALA A 19 -9.64 -18.54 2.43
N GLN A 20 -10.02 -18.29 3.68
CA GLN A 20 -11.39 -17.84 4.02
C GLN A 20 -11.43 -16.77 5.11
N ASN A 21 -10.30 -16.25 5.54
CA ASN A 21 -10.24 -15.31 6.66
C ASN A 21 -9.63 -13.97 6.25
N ILE A 22 -10.05 -12.91 6.94
CA ILE A 22 -9.33 -11.64 7.01
C ILE A 22 -8.55 -11.63 8.33
N ILE A 23 -7.22 -11.57 8.26
CA ILE A 23 -6.35 -11.71 9.44
C ILE A 23 -5.59 -10.41 9.68
N PRO A 24 -5.96 -9.64 10.72
CA PRO A 24 -5.15 -8.48 11.14
C PRO A 24 -3.77 -8.94 11.62
N SER A 25 -2.72 -8.26 11.16
CA SER A 25 -1.34 -8.61 11.45
C SER A 25 -0.50 -7.34 11.67
N SER A 26 0.53 -7.44 12.47
CA SER A 26 1.53 -6.38 12.59
C SER A 26 2.37 -6.29 11.33
N THR A 27 2.90 -5.11 11.03
CA THR A 27 3.82 -4.88 9.92
C THR A 27 4.99 -4.00 10.34
N GLY A 28 6.16 -4.28 9.80
CA GLY A 28 7.35 -3.43 9.92
C GLY A 28 7.46 -2.35 8.85
N ALA A 29 6.54 -2.29 7.89
CA ALA A 29 6.64 -1.40 6.73
C ALA A 29 6.76 0.08 7.10
N ALA A 30 5.95 0.56 8.03
CA ALA A 30 6.01 1.96 8.49
C ALA A 30 7.38 2.32 9.11
N LYS A 31 8.01 1.39 9.86
CA LYS A 31 9.36 1.57 10.40
C LYS A 31 10.42 1.55 9.30
N ALA A 32 10.24 0.72 8.27
CA ALA A 32 11.16 0.65 7.14
C ALA A 32 11.19 1.96 6.35
N VAL A 33 10.04 2.60 6.12
CA VAL A 33 9.96 3.92 5.49
C VAL A 33 10.77 4.96 6.26
N GLY A 34 10.71 4.97 7.59
CA GLY A 34 11.51 5.88 8.43
C GLY A 34 13.02 5.68 8.32
N LYS A 35 13.50 4.48 7.93
CA LYS A 35 14.92 4.24 7.64
C LYS A 35 15.36 4.81 6.31
N VAL A 36 14.48 4.78 5.30
CA VAL A 36 14.77 5.29 3.94
C VAL A 36 14.55 6.80 3.88
N ILE A 37 13.53 7.30 4.56
CA ILE A 37 13.19 8.73 4.63
C ILE A 37 13.25 9.17 6.11
N PRO A 38 14.43 9.58 6.63
CA PRO A 38 14.62 9.88 8.05
C PRO A 38 13.65 10.93 8.61
N ALA A 39 13.21 11.87 7.76
CA ALA A 39 12.23 12.90 8.15
C ALA A 39 10.85 12.32 8.57
N LEU A 40 10.56 11.08 8.19
CA LEU A 40 9.32 10.37 8.55
C LEU A 40 9.50 9.39 9.73
N ASN A 41 10.69 9.30 10.30
CA ASN A 41 10.94 8.40 11.43
C ASN A 41 10.03 8.77 12.62
N GLY A 42 9.31 7.77 13.11
CA GLY A 42 8.35 7.93 14.23
C GLY A 42 7.04 8.64 13.87
N LYS A 43 6.84 9.03 12.60
CA LYS A 43 5.61 9.71 12.14
C LYS A 43 4.61 8.78 11.46
N LEU A 44 5.02 7.56 11.15
CA LEU A 44 4.19 6.56 10.47
C LEU A 44 3.91 5.38 11.38
N THR A 45 2.70 4.88 11.31
CA THR A 45 2.29 3.61 11.88
C THR A 45 1.46 2.85 10.85
N GLY A 46 1.29 1.56 11.04
CA GLY A 46 0.48 0.77 10.14
C GLY A 46 0.20 -0.63 10.69
N MET A 47 -0.77 -1.26 10.08
CA MET A 47 -1.12 -2.66 10.26
C MET A 47 -1.38 -3.29 8.90
N ALA A 48 -1.31 -4.60 8.83
CA ALA A 48 -1.62 -5.35 7.63
C ALA A 48 -2.89 -6.19 7.82
N PHE A 49 -3.58 -6.45 6.73
CA PHE A 49 -4.64 -7.46 6.66
C PHE A 49 -4.19 -8.53 5.67
N ARG A 50 -4.12 -9.78 6.13
CA ARG A 50 -3.96 -10.92 5.24
C ARG A 50 -5.34 -11.32 4.74
N VAL A 51 -5.47 -11.44 3.44
CA VAL A 51 -6.71 -11.75 2.73
C VAL A 51 -6.47 -12.92 1.77
N PRO A 52 -7.52 -13.62 1.31
CA PRO A 52 -7.42 -14.73 0.37
C PRO A 52 -7.04 -14.28 -1.05
N THR A 53 -5.90 -13.63 -1.21
CA THR A 53 -5.34 -13.15 -2.48
C THR A 53 -3.94 -13.73 -2.63
N PRO A 54 -3.67 -14.51 -3.70
CA PRO A 54 -2.41 -15.23 -3.83
C PRO A 54 -1.21 -14.33 -4.11
N ASP A 55 -1.42 -13.23 -4.81
CA ASP A 55 -0.38 -12.28 -5.22
C ASP A 55 -0.97 -10.87 -5.36
N VAL A 56 -0.10 -9.88 -5.46
CA VAL A 56 -0.37 -8.44 -5.46
C VAL A 56 -0.93 -7.94 -4.12
N SER A 57 -0.19 -7.10 -3.46
CA SER A 57 -0.62 -6.39 -2.25
C SER A 57 -1.14 -4.99 -2.59
N VAL A 58 -1.86 -4.39 -1.65
CA VAL A 58 -2.33 -3.01 -1.75
C VAL A 58 -1.88 -2.23 -0.53
N VAL A 59 -1.48 -0.98 -0.75
CA VAL A 59 -1.19 0.00 0.30
C VAL A 59 -2.27 1.06 0.29
N ASP A 60 -2.93 1.23 1.42
CA ASP A 60 -3.84 2.33 1.72
C ASP A 60 -3.10 3.33 2.62
N LEU A 61 -2.74 4.47 2.06
CA LEU A 61 -2.02 5.52 2.76
C LEU A 61 -2.95 6.68 3.08
N THR A 62 -3.28 6.86 4.35
CA THR A 62 -4.04 8.03 4.82
C THR A 62 -3.07 9.04 5.41
N VAL A 63 -3.04 10.25 4.86
CA VAL A 63 -2.11 11.30 5.27
C VAL A 63 -2.77 12.66 5.43
N ARG A 64 -2.21 13.44 6.37
CA ARG A 64 -2.45 14.87 6.49
C ARG A 64 -1.29 15.62 5.84
N LEU A 65 -1.59 16.40 4.83
CA LEU A 65 -0.60 17.19 4.10
C LEU A 65 -0.22 18.43 4.90
N GLN A 66 1.02 18.84 4.82
CA GLN A 66 1.52 20.09 5.40
C GLN A 66 1.08 21.31 4.59
N LYS A 67 0.97 21.16 3.27
CA LYS A 67 0.49 22.17 2.33
C LYS A 67 -0.80 21.68 1.69
N GLU A 68 -1.69 22.60 1.38
CA GLU A 68 -2.89 22.30 0.61
C GLU A 68 -2.54 21.83 -0.80
N ALA A 69 -3.23 20.81 -1.28
CA ALA A 69 -3.17 20.35 -2.65
C ALA A 69 -4.53 19.76 -3.04
N SER A 70 -4.93 19.91 -4.28
CA SER A 70 -6.08 19.19 -4.81
C SER A 70 -5.70 17.74 -5.14
N TYR A 71 -6.71 16.86 -5.17
CA TYR A 71 -6.47 15.46 -5.57
C TYR A 71 -5.88 15.35 -6.98
N GLU A 72 -6.38 16.20 -7.88
CA GLU A 72 -5.90 16.28 -9.25
C GLU A 72 -4.41 16.68 -9.33
N GLU A 73 -3.98 17.67 -8.54
CA GLU A 73 -2.56 18.06 -8.46
C GLU A 73 -1.69 16.90 -7.97
N ILE A 74 -2.16 16.13 -6.99
CA ILE A 74 -1.44 14.95 -6.49
C ILE A 74 -1.33 13.89 -7.59
N CYS A 75 -2.44 13.56 -8.26
CA CYS A 75 -2.46 12.58 -9.36
C CYS A 75 -1.53 13.00 -10.50
N ASN A 76 -1.58 14.26 -10.91
CA ASN A 76 -0.73 14.79 -11.99
C ASN A 76 0.75 14.71 -11.63
N LYS A 77 1.13 15.02 -10.38
CA LYS A 77 2.52 14.90 -9.91
C LYS A 77 3.02 13.46 -9.88
N ILE A 78 2.19 12.52 -9.47
CA ILE A 78 2.53 11.11 -9.47
C ILE A 78 2.65 10.58 -10.90
N LYS A 79 1.74 10.98 -11.78
CA LYS A 79 1.79 10.64 -13.21
C LYS A 79 3.06 11.16 -13.86
N GLU A 80 3.39 12.43 -13.66
CA GLU A 80 4.64 13.04 -14.15
C GLU A 80 5.87 12.25 -13.66
N ALA A 81 5.90 11.86 -12.38
CA ALA A 81 7.00 11.07 -11.83
C ALA A 81 7.08 9.66 -12.46
N SER A 82 5.94 9.00 -12.70
CA SER A 82 5.87 7.66 -13.30
C SER A 82 6.33 7.63 -14.76
N GLU A 83 6.10 8.71 -15.50
CA GLU A 83 6.54 8.86 -16.88
C GLU A 83 7.97 9.40 -17.00
N GLY A 84 8.48 10.04 -15.94
CA GLY A 84 9.79 10.70 -15.85
C GLY A 84 10.79 9.95 -14.97
N SER A 85 11.12 10.55 -13.82
CA SER A 85 12.22 10.10 -12.95
C SER A 85 12.04 8.70 -12.35
N LEU A 86 10.82 8.22 -12.22
CA LEU A 86 10.49 6.89 -11.67
C LEU A 86 9.97 5.92 -12.75
N LYS A 87 10.22 6.21 -14.02
CA LYS A 87 9.80 5.34 -15.12
C LYS A 87 10.35 3.91 -14.96
N GLY A 88 9.45 2.94 -15.05
CA GLY A 88 9.77 1.51 -14.85
C GLY A 88 9.81 1.07 -13.38
N ILE A 89 9.75 2.00 -12.43
CA ILE A 89 9.68 1.72 -10.98
C ILE A 89 8.27 2.00 -10.45
N LEU A 90 7.73 3.17 -10.78
CA LEU A 90 6.38 3.61 -10.43
C LEU A 90 5.47 3.51 -11.66
N GLY A 91 4.32 2.86 -11.48
CA GLY A 91 3.22 2.88 -12.43
C GLY A 91 2.12 3.85 -12.02
N TYR A 92 1.24 4.14 -12.94
CA TYR A 92 0.05 4.96 -12.74
C TYR A 92 -1.11 4.33 -13.51
N THR A 93 -2.27 4.25 -12.88
CA THR A 93 -3.50 3.84 -13.53
C THR A 93 -4.66 4.77 -13.15
N ASP A 94 -5.55 5.01 -14.10
CA ASP A 94 -6.84 5.70 -13.94
C ASP A 94 -8.00 4.81 -14.43
N GLU A 95 -7.76 3.51 -14.50
CA GLU A 95 -8.73 2.50 -14.85
C GLU A 95 -9.32 1.83 -13.59
N ASP A 96 -10.47 1.17 -13.73
CA ASP A 96 -11.12 0.43 -12.64
C ASP A 96 -10.56 -1.00 -12.56
N LEU A 97 -9.35 -1.14 -12.00
CA LEU A 97 -8.60 -2.38 -11.93
C LEU A 97 -8.64 -2.99 -10.53
N VAL A 98 -8.33 -4.30 -10.47
CA VAL A 98 -8.23 -5.07 -9.24
C VAL A 98 -6.89 -5.83 -9.18
N SER A 99 -6.56 -6.40 -8.04
CA SER A 99 -5.27 -7.04 -7.78
C SER A 99 -4.80 -8.01 -8.88
N THR A 100 -5.71 -8.78 -9.47
CA THR A 100 -5.35 -9.78 -10.50
C THR A 100 -4.91 -9.17 -11.83
N ASP A 101 -5.25 -7.91 -12.09
CA ASP A 101 -4.83 -7.20 -13.31
C ASP A 101 -3.34 -6.82 -13.27
N PHE A 102 -2.74 -6.84 -12.08
CA PHE A 102 -1.33 -6.48 -11.86
C PHE A 102 -0.41 -7.71 -11.71
N LEU A 103 -0.94 -8.92 -11.90
CA LEU A 103 -0.12 -10.13 -11.80
C LEU A 103 1.04 -10.10 -12.81
N GLY A 104 2.26 -10.28 -12.30
CA GLY A 104 3.46 -10.28 -13.12
C GLY A 104 3.97 -8.90 -13.53
N ASP A 105 3.39 -7.82 -13.03
CA ASP A 105 3.94 -6.47 -13.23
C ASP A 105 5.25 -6.30 -12.45
N ASN A 106 6.31 -5.90 -13.15
CA ASN A 106 7.64 -5.78 -12.58
C ASN A 106 7.90 -4.43 -11.88
N ARG A 107 6.96 -3.49 -11.91
CA ARG A 107 7.10 -2.21 -11.22
C ARG A 107 6.99 -2.39 -9.71
N SER A 108 7.70 -1.57 -8.96
CA SER A 108 7.71 -1.66 -7.49
C SER A 108 6.42 -1.18 -6.84
N SER A 109 5.69 -0.28 -7.49
CA SER A 109 4.40 0.24 -7.06
C SER A 109 3.61 0.80 -8.24
N ILE A 110 2.29 0.69 -8.20
CA ILE A 110 1.40 1.24 -9.22
C ILE A 110 0.35 2.08 -8.50
N PHE A 111 0.41 3.40 -8.70
CA PHE A 111 -0.55 4.32 -8.11
C PHE A 111 -1.91 4.22 -8.78
N ASP A 112 -2.95 4.06 -7.99
CA ASP A 112 -4.34 3.97 -8.43
C ASP A 112 -5.04 5.31 -8.20
N ALA A 113 -5.22 6.07 -9.27
CA ALA A 113 -5.81 7.40 -9.21
C ALA A 113 -7.33 7.39 -8.94
N LYS A 114 -8.02 6.29 -9.24
CA LYS A 114 -9.46 6.17 -8.99
C LYS A 114 -9.81 5.65 -7.59
N ALA A 115 -8.93 4.85 -7.00
CA ALA A 115 -9.19 4.27 -5.68
C ALA A 115 -8.99 5.26 -4.52
N GLY A 116 -8.28 6.37 -4.75
CA GLY A 116 -8.00 7.35 -3.70
C GLY A 116 -9.21 8.25 -3.40
N ILE A 117 -9.20 8.85 -2.21
CA ILE A 117 -10.28 9.73 -1.72
C ILE A 117 -9.66 10.96 -1.06
N GLN A 118 -10.15 12.13 -1.38
CA GLN A 118 -9.78 13.37 -0.71
C GLN A 118 -10.95 13.88 0.15
N LEU A 119 -10.72 14.07 1.45
CA LEU A 119 -11.68 14.63 2.37
C LEU A 119 -11.60 16.17 2.42
N SER A 120 -10.38 16.69 2.38
CA SER A 120 -10.10 18.13 2.35
C SER A 120 -8.78 18.36 1.64
N LYS A 121 -8.45 19.62 1.31
CA LYS A 121 -7.19 19.96 0.65
C LYS A 121 -5.92 19.54 1.42
N THR A 122 -6.06 19.19 2.69
CA THR A 122 -4.95 18.74 3.55
C THR A 122 -5.12 17.33 4.06
N PHE A 123 -6.18 16.60 3.70
CA PHE A 123 -6.42 15.24 4.17
C PHE A 123 -6.84 14.33 3.03
N VAL A 124 -5.99 13.35 2.73
CA VAL A 124 -6.14 12.49 1.55
C VAL A 124 -5.82 11.03 1.90
N LYS A 125 -6.52 10.13 1.24
CA LYS A 125 -6.25 8.71 1.17
C LYS A 125 -5.76 8.37 -0.22
N LEU A 126 -4.60 7.74 -0.32
CA LEU A 126 -3.96 7.31 -1.57
C LEU A 126 -3.84 5.79 -1.58
N VAL A 127 -4.02 5.20 -2.75
CA VAL A 127 -3.96 3.74 -2.95
C VAL A 127 -2.89 3.40 -3.96
N SER A 128 -2.13 2.36 -3.68
CA SER A 128 -1.12 1.82 -4.59
C SER A 128 -1.06 0.29 -4.47
N TRP A 129 -0.90 -0.32 -5.60
CA TRP A 129 -0.67 -1.75 -5.76
C TRP A 129 0.81 -2.09 -5.75
#